data_675885bd327e67705a87bb74ed738e3d
#
_entry.id   675885bd327e67705a87bb74ed738e3d
#
_cell.length_a   1.000
_cell.length_b   1.000
_cell.length_c   1.000
_cell.angle_alpha   90.00
_cell.angle_beta   90.00
_cell.angle_gamma   90.00
#
_symmetry.space_group_name_H-M   'P 1'
#
loop_
_entity.id
_entity.type
_entity.pdbx_description
1 polymer ?
#
loop_
_entity_poly.entity_id
_entity_poly.type
_entity_poly.pdbx_seq_one_letter_code
_entity_poly.pdbx_strand_id
1 'polypeptide(L)'
;YFLKYKAKTFDDTLRQISIENAEVFSVKSFSGAKDTLFDELTQYISDSSQRDAFAKAIINKLVGVSFEHIFNQKFDFYATIFEYLIKDYNSNAGGKYAEYYTPHAVARIMAAILVNEN
;
A
#
# COMPACT_ATOMS: atom_id res chain seq x y z
N TYR A 1 -9.45 18.71 19.10
CA TYR A 1 -8.08 18.67 18.51
C TYR A 1 -7.25 17.48 19.00
N PHE A 2 -7.38 17.08 20.26
CA PHE A 2 -6.61 15.98 20.88
C PHE A 2 -6.98 14.58 20.35
N LEU A 3 -8.21 14.34 19.95
CA LEU A 3 -8.70 13.01 19.51
C LEU A 3 -8.17 12.58 18.15
N LYS A 4 -7.79 13.52 17.28
CA LYS A 4 -7.39 13.26 15.88
C LYS A 4 -6.13 12.37 15.74
N TYR A 5 -5.27 12.35 16.75
CA TYR A 5 -4.00 11.63 16.71
C TYR A 5 -3.94 10.43 17.66
N LYS A 6 -5.09 9.99 18.16
CA LYS A 6 -5.14 8.78 18.98
C LYS A 6 -5.08 7.53 18.12
N ALA A 7 -4.28 6.57 18.54
CA ALA A 7 -4.13 5.28 17.87
C ALA A 7 -5.50 4.61 17.61
N LYS A 8 -6.36 4.57 18.61
CA LYS A 8 -7.70 4.03 18.46
C LYS A 8 -8.52 4.74 17.39
N THR A 9 -8.54 6.07 17.38
CA THR A 9 -9.28 6.84 16.36
C THR A 9 -8.73 6.57 14.95
N PHE A 10 -7.42 6.41 14.82
CA PHE A 10 -6.78 6.07 13.56
C PHE A 10 -7.22 4.68 13.06
N ASP A 11 -7.15 3.65 13.89
CA ASP A 11 -7.56 2.30 13.54
C ASP A 11 -9.08 2.22 13.27
N ASP A 12 -9.92 2.88 14.09
CA ASP A 12 -11.37 2.96 13.86
C ASP A 12 -11.69 3.61 12.51
N THR A 13 -10.94 4.65 12.11
CA THR A 13 -11.12 5.32 10.80
C THR A 13 -10.72 4.41 9.65
N LEU A 14 -9.61 3.68 9.73
CA LEU A 14 -9.20 2.71 8.72
C LEU A 14 -10.23 1.58 8.58
N ARG A 15 -10.74 1.10 9.70
CA ARG A 15 -11.80 0.11 9.72
C ARG A 15 -13.08 0.62 9.03
N GLN A 16 -13.48 1.87 9.32
CA GLN A 16 -14.64 2.48 8.69
C GLN A 16 -14.46 2.60 7.16
N ILE A 17 -13.29 3.03 6.70
CA ILE A 17 -12.94 3.07 5.27
C ILE A 17 -13.08 1.67 4.65
N SER A 18 -12.60 0.63 5.32
CA SER A 18 -12.71 -0.76 4.84
C SER A 18 -14.16 -1.21 4.72
N ILE A 19 -15.03 -0.85 5.68
CA ILE A 19 -16.45 -1.20 5.68
C ILE A 19 -17.18 -0.48 4.54
N GLU A 20 -16.98 0.82 4.39
CA GLU A 20 -17.63 1.66 3.37
C GLU A 20 -17.22 1.28 1.94
N ASN A 21 -16.05 0.70 1.76
CA ASN A 21 -15.53 0.27 0.47
C ASN A 21 -15.45 -1.26 0.32
N ALA A 22 -16.19 -2.01 1.12
CA ALA A 22 -16.11 -3.48 1.15
C ALA A 22 -16.42 -4.14 -0.20
N GLU A 23 -17.22 -3.51 -1.06
CA GLU A 23 -17.53 -4.03 -2.40
C GLU A 23 -16.30 -3.99 -3.33
N VAL A 24 -15.45 -2.98 -3.17
CA VAL A 24 -14.26 -2.79 -4.01
C VAL A 24 -13.06 -3.58 -3.48
N PHE A 25 -12.90 -3.63 -2.16
CA PHE A 25 -11.68 -4.15 -1.52
C PHE A 25 -11.89 -5.48 -0.80
N SER A 26 -13.10 -6.06 -0.78
CA SER A 26 -13.28 -7.36 -0.15
C SER A 26 -12.64 -8.47 -1.01
N VAL A 27 -11.52 -9.00 -0.57
CA VAL A 27 -10.98 -10.24 -1.09
C VAL A 27 -11.77 -11.39 -0.47
N LYS A 28 -12.37 -12.25 -1.30
CA LYS A 28 -12.94 -13.49 -0.80
C LYS A 28 -11.78 -14.41 -0.40
N SER A 29 -11.59 -14.61 0.88
CA SER A 29 -10.67 -15.64 1.34
C SER A 29 -11.17 -17.01 0.91
N PHE A 30 -10.29 -18.00 0.86
CA PHE A 30 -10.62 -19.39 0.50
C PHE A 30 -11.72 -19.99 1.41
N SER A 31 -11.90 -19.44 2.62
CA SER A 31 -12.93 -19.81 3.61
C SER A 31 -14.28 -19.13 3.39
N GLY A 32 -14.41 -18.25 2.39
CA GLY A 32 -15.63 -17.46 2.14
C GLY A 32 -15.82 -16.28 3.11
N ALA A 33 -14.92 -16.06 4.05
CA ALA A 33 -14.91 -14.88 4.89
C ALA A 33 -14.46 -13.65 4.09
N LYS A 34 -15.08 -12.49 4.34
CA LYS A 34 -14.62 -11.21 3.79
C LYS A 34 -13.49 -10.69 4.67
N ASP A 35 -12.28 -10.70 4.13
CA ASP A 35 -11.16 -10.05 4.81
C ASP A 35 -11.29 -8.53 4.70
N THR A 36 -10.99 -7.85 5.79
CA THR A 36 -10.94 -6.37 5.83
C THR A 36 -9.64 -5.90 5.21
N LEU A 37 -9.70 -4.81 4.43
CA LEU A 37 -8.52 -4.23 3.79
C LEU A 37 -7.47 -3.76 4.80
N PHE A 38 -7.91 -3.22 5.93
CA PHE A 38 -7.05 -2.73 6.99
C PHE A 38 -7.33 -3.44 8.30
N ASP A 39 -6.30 -4.05 8.87
CA ASP A 39 -6.27 -4.44 10.27
C ASP A 39 -5.95 -3.23 11.16
N GLU A 40 -6.02 -3.44 12.47
CA GLU A 40 -5.61 -2.44 13.45
C GLU A 40 -4.08 -2.26 13.40
N LEU A 41 -3.61 -1.35 12.53
CA LEU A 41 -2.17 -1.15 12.25
C LEU A 41 -1.37 -0.79 13.51
N THR A 42 -1.99 -0.12 14.46
CA THR A 42 -1.27 0.28 15.69
C THR A 42 -0.96 -0.90 16.62
N GLN A 43 -1.60 -2.06 16.44
CA GLN A 43 -1.29 -3.28 17.21
C GLN A 43 0.10 -3.84 16.89
N TYR A 44 0.63 -3.60 15.69
CA TYR A 44 1.99 -4.01 15.32
C TYR A 44 3.08 -3.25 16.10
N ILE A 45 2.71 -2.16 16.80
CA ILE A 45 3.61 -1.44 17.69
C ILE A 45 3.50 -2.06 19.09
N SER A 46 4.54 -2.80 19.48
CA SER A 46 4.58 -3.53 20.74
C SER A 46 4.46 -2.61 21.98
N ASP A 47 5.13 -1.45 21.93
CA ASP A 47 5.03 -0.45 22.97
C ASP A 47 3.77 0.40 22.80
N SER A 48 2.78 0.16 23.66
CA SER A 48 1.50 0.87 23.64
C SER A 48 1.64 2.39 23.80
N SER A 49 2.69 2.86 24.47
CA SER A 49 2.96 4.29 24.66
C SER A 49 3.35 4.99 23.36
N GLN A 50 3.86 4.27 22.38
CA GLN A 50 4.31 4.79 21.07
C GLN A 50 3.21 4.74 20.00
N ARG A 51 2.10 4.09 20.25
CA ARG A 51 1.03 3.92 19.23
C ARG A 51 0.43 5.25 18.75
N ASP A 52 0.21 6.19 19.67
CA ASP A 52 -0.29 7.54 19.31
C ASP A 52 0.73 8.30 18.45
N ALA A 53 2.02 8.19 18.76
CA ALA A 53 3.09 8.80 17.98
C ALA A 53 3.19 8.19 16.58
N PHE A 54 3.04 6.88 16.46
CA PHE A 54 3.00 6.16 15.19
C PHE A 54 1.81 6.62 14.31
N ALA A 55 0.60 6.64 14.86
CA ALA A 55 -0.59 7.11 14.15
C ALA A 55 -0.42 8.55 13.65
N LYS A 56 0.11 9.43 14.51
CA LYS A 56 0.43 10.82 14.14
C LYS A 56 1.45 10.90 13.01
N ALA A 57 2.50 10.08 13.05
CA ALA A 57 3.54 10.08 12.02
C ALA A 57 2.97 9.69 10.65
N ILE A 58 2.12 8.65 10.58
CA ILE A 58 1.46 8.23 9.34
C ILE A 58 0.55 9.34 8.81
N ILE A 59 -0.34 9.88 9.65
CA ILE A 59 -1.26 10.95 9.25
C ILE A 59 -0.49 12.15 8.69
N ASN A 60 0.58 12.58 9.35
CA ASN A 60 1.38 13.71 8.90
C ASN A 60 2.08 13.44 7.56
N LYS A 61 2.45 12.20 7.27
CA LYS A 61 3.01 11.82 5.96
C LYS A 61 1.96 11.85 4.86
N LEU A 62 0.74 11.42 5.14
CA LEU A 62 -0.33 11.32 4.15
C LEU A 62 -1.00 12.68 3.84
N VAL A 63 -1.10 13.57 4.82
CA VAL A 63 -1.77 14.90 4.65
C VAL A 63 -1.13 15.75 3.55
N GLY A 64 0.18 15.59 3.31
CA GLY A 64 0.90 16.31 2.26
C GLY A 64 0.77 15.68 0.85
N VAL A 65 0.10 14.55 0.70
CA VAL A 65 0.01 13.81 -0.58
C VAL A 65 -1.32 14.13 -1.27
N SER A 66 -1.25 14.66 -2.49
CA SER A 66 -2.43 14.83 -3.35
C SER A 66 -2.64 13.58 -4.20
N PHE A 67 -3.51 12.68 -3.74
CA PHE A 67 -3.87 11.48 -4.49
C PHE A 67 -4.62 11.80 -5.78
N GLU A 68 -5.43 12.87 -5.82
CA GLU A 68 -6.13 13.32 -7.02
C GLU A 68 -5.16 13.64 -8.17
N HIS A 69 -4.07 14.35 -7.86
CA HIS A 69 -3.05 14.66 -8.85
C HIS A 69 -2.38 13.41 -9.42
N ILE A 70 -2.13 12.41 -8.58
CA ILE A 70 -1.53 11.14 -8.99
C ILE A 70 -2.45 10.38 -9.95
N PHE A 71 -3.74 10.29 -9.65
CA PHE A 71 -4.72 9.59 -10.50
C PHE A 71 -4.94 10.29 -11.84
N ASN A 72 -4.87 11.62 -11.89
CA ASN A 72 -5.05 12.39 -13.11
C ASN A 72 -3.87 12.27 -14.10
N GLN A 73 -2.70 11.80 -13.68
CA GLN A 73 -1.52 11.67 -14.55
C GLN A 73 -1.52 10.43 -15.45
N LYS A 74 -2.57 9.64 -15.54
CA LYS A 74 -2.63 8.36 -16.27
C LYS A 74 -1.45 7.43 -15.94
N PHE A 75 -0.98 7.52 -14.73
CA PHE A 75 0.18 6.83 -14.23
C PHE A 75 -0.29 5.58 -13.48
N ASP A 76 0.31 4.44 -13.75
CA ASP A 76 -0.02 3.24 -13.01
C ASP A 76 0.62 3.31 -11.61
N PHE A 77 -0.09 4.00 -10.73
CA PHE A 77 0.31 4.23 -9.34
C PHE A 77 0.47 2.91 -8.58
N TYR A 78 -0.42 1.96 -8.81
CA TYR A 78 -0.36 0.67 -8.13
C TYR A 78 0.84 -0.15 -8.56
N ALA A 79 1.15 -0.19 -9.87
CA ALA A 79 2.34 -0.86 -10.37
C ALA A 79 3.62 -0.26 -9.76
N THR A 80 3.69 1.06 -9.68
CA THR A 80 4.86 1.74 -9.08
C THR A 80 5.02 1.45 -7.59
N ILE A 81 3.93 1.45 -6.81
CA ILE A 81 3.98 1.05 -5.40
C ILE A 81 4.43 -0.41 -5.28
N PHE A 82 3.87 -1.29 -6.10
CA PHE A 82 4.22 -2.70 -6.09
C PHE A 82 5.70 -2.92 -6.42
N GLU A 83 6.22 -2.25 -7.45
CA GLU A 83 7.64 -2.27 -7.77
C GLU A 83 8.52 -1.77 -6.63
N TYR A 84 8.11 -0.67 -5.99
CA TYR A 84 8.83 -0.13 -4.84
C TYR A 84 8.87 -1.14 -3.68
N LEU A 85 7.74 -1.76 -3.35
CA LEU A 85 7.67 -2.76 -2.29
C LEU A 85 8.52 -3.99 -2.59
N ILE A 86 8.51 -4.49 -3.83
CA ILE A 86 9.36 -5.61 -4.24
C ILE A 86 10.83 -5.22 -4.11
N LYS A 87 11.21 -4.04 -4.57
CA LYS A 87 12.59 -3.55 -4.49
C LYS A 87 13.06 -3.42 -3.04
N ASP A 88 12.23 -2.85 -2.18
CA ASP A 88 12.53 -2.69 -0.76
C ASP A 88 12.65 -4.04 -0.05
N TYR A 89 11.71 -4.95 -0.31
CA TYR A 89 11.73 -6.31 0.22
C TYR A 89 12.99 -7.07 -0.21
N ASN A 90 13.38 -6.98 -1.48
CA ASN A 90 14.55 -7.65 -2.00
C ASN A 90 15.85 -7.09 -1.42
N SER A 91 15.92 -5.78 -1.19
CA SER A 91 17.07 -5.13 -0.57
C SER A 91 17.28 -5.58 0.87
N ASN A 92 16.19 -5.82 1.59
CA ASN A 92 16.21 -6.19 3.01
C ASN A 92 16.29 -7.72 3.24
N ALA A 93 15.86 -8.54 2.28
CA ALA A 93 15.79 -10.00 2.41
C ALA A 93 17.03 -10.77 1.86
N GLY A 94 18.13 -10.09 1.59
CA GLY A 94 19.39 -10.73 1.21
C GLY A 94 19.46 -11.26 -0.22
N GLY A 95 18.75 -10.66 -1.15
CA GLY A 95 18.96 -10.86 -2.58
C GLY A 95 18.36 -12.11 -3.21
N LYS A 96 17.74 -13.01 -2.45
CA LYS A 96 17.18 -14.27 -2.98
C LYS A 96 15.97 -14.08 -3.92
N TYR A 97 15.33 -12.90 -3.91
CA TYR A 97 14.13 -12.62 -4.71
C TYR A 97 14.39 -11.65 -5.88
N ALA A 98 15.59 -11.07 -5.98
CA ALA A 98 15.97 -10.21 -7.09
C ALA A 98 16.02 -10.95 -8.44
N GLU A 99 16.12 -12.27 -8.41
CA GLU A 99 16.20 -13.13 -9.59
C GLU A 99 14.88 -13.16 -10.41
N TYR A 100 13.78 -12.71 -9.83
CA TYR A 100 12.44 -12.74 -10.49
C TYR A 100 11.96 -11.37 -10.97
N TYR A 101 12.73 -10.32 -10.77
CA TYR A 101 12.35 -8.98 -11.18
C TYR A 101 12.97 -8.63 -12.54
N THR A 102 12.14 -8.51 -13.57
CA THR A 102 12.59 -8.01 -14.87
C THR A 102 12.65 -6.48 -14.83
N PRO A 103 13.84 -5.87 -15.05
CA PRO A 103 13.94 -4.42 -15.07
C PRO A 103 12.98 -3.78 -16.06
N HIS A 104 12.34 -2.68 -15.67
CA HIS A 104 11.32 -1.99 -16.47
C HIS A 104 11.81 -1.62 -17.88
N ALA A 105 13.09 -1.24 -18.02
CA ALA A 105 13.71 -0.94 -19.30
C ALA A 105 13.71 -2.17 -20.24
N VAL A 106 14.01 -3.35 -19.71
CA VAL A 106 14.00 -4.61 -20.48
C VAL A 106 12.57 -4.98 -20.89
N ALA A 107 11.61 -4.90 -19.96
CA ALA A 107 10.21 -5.16 -20.25
C ALA A 107 9.65 -4.21 -21.34
N ARG A 108 10.03 -2.94 -21.31
CA ARG A 108 9.65 -1.95 -22.35
C ARG A 108 10.24 -2.28 -23.71
N ILE A 109 11.50 -2.70 -23.78
CA ILE A 109 12.14 -3.12 -25.02
C ILE A 109 11.44 -4.35 -25.59
N MET A 110 11.16 -5.35 -24.76
CA MET A 110 10.42 -6.55 -25.17
C MET A 110 9.03 -6.21 -25.70
N ALA A 111 8.29 -5.35 -24.99
CA ALA A 111 6.98 -4.89 -25.42
C ALA A 111 7.04 -4.11 -26.77
N ALA A 112 8.03 -3.24 -26.93
CA ALA A 112 8.22 -2.48 -28.16
C ALA A 112 8.53 -3.39 -29.37
N ILE A 113 9.31 -4.45 -29.17
CA ILE A 113 9.59 -5.43 -30.22
C ILE A 113 8.33 -6.19 -30.61
N LEU A 114 7.54 -6.63 -29.61
CA LEU A 114 6.32 -7.42 -29.87
C LEU A 114 5.17 -6.61 -30.50
N VAL A 115 5.09 -5.31 -30.20
CA VAL A 115 4.01 -4.44 -30.72
C VAL A 115 4.34 -3.85 -32.09
N ASN A 116 5.62 -3.75 -32.48
CA ASN A 116 6.04 -3.20 -33.77
C ASN A 116 5.98 -4.20 -34.95
N GLU A 117 5.52 -5.41 -34.74
CA GLU A 117 5.33 -6.40 -35.82
C GLU A 117 3.93 -6.34 -36.50
N ASN A 118 3.17 -5.26 -36.26
CA ASN A 118 1.93 -4.91 -36.96
C ASN A 118 2.07 -3.50 -37.49
#